data_bf9fb28c7b3c58c210f6a620be7c6c03
#
_entry.id   bf9fb28c7b3c58c210f6a620be7c6c03
#
_cell.length_a   1.000
_cell.length_b   1.000
_cell.length_c   1.000
_cell.angle_alpha   90.00
_cell.angle_beta   90.00
_cell.angle_gamma   90.00
#
_symmetry.space_group_name_H-M   'P 1'
#
loop_
_entity.id
_entity.type
_entity.pdbx_description
1 polymer ?
#
loop_
_entity_poly.entity_id
_entity_poly.type
_entity_poly.pdbx_seq_one_letter_code
_entity_poly.pdbx_strand_id
1 'polypeptide(L)'
;MAQPEGYRRTIGPWLAKKEMICKMGIAPEDVVVFDVGAYKGDVTNLYLRTWPCATYYLFEAVPSALLKLRKRFQNCPRVHVIPMAVSNEVGKAKMYVGGQVTEMSSLLRRPTEKEGRRYYWHGKFREIEVTTTTLDAFVKENHIKQVHLVKADIQGAEGMMLEGAKYLMRYKPPLIWYMEVWFTSLYMGTKLFWQLSAFLNRYGYSLFDLYTLGRAGVNRQLKYADALFVSRKVRSEVLDKYPKEWTQKNLQFAMGMPDKEEKPVTRSK
;
A
#
# COMPACT_ATOMS: atom_id res chain seq x y z
N MET A 1 -26.41 6.64 -24.78
CA MET A 1 -26.90 6.39 -23.41
C MET A 1 -26.09 7.25 -22.50
N ALA A 2 -26.67 8.25 -21.84
CA ALA A 2 -26.00 9.07 -20.85
C ALA A 2 -25.69 8.19 -19.61
N GLN A 3 -24.47 8.26 -19.12
CA GLN A 3 -24.12 7.59 -17.85
C GLN A 3 -24.91 8.23 -16.72
N PRO A 4 -25.43 7.45 -15.76
CA PRO A 4 -26.18 8.02 -14.63
C PRO A 4 -25.30 9.00 -13.85
N GLU A 5 -25.84 10.16 -13.52
CA GLU A 5 -25.23 11.19 -12.67
C GLU A 5 -24.95 10.62 -11.26
N GLY A 6 -23.84 10.01 -11.07
CA GLY A 6 -23.46 9.38 -9.78
C GLY A 6 -22.21 8.55 -9.88
N TYR A 7 -21.83 8.16 -11.07
CA TYR A 7 -20.57 7.46 -11.29
C TYR A 7 -19.41 8.46 -11.25
N ARG A 8 -19.03 8.89 -10.05
CA ARG A 8 -17.80 9.67 -9.87
C ARG A 8 -16.63 8.80 -10.34
N ARG A 9 -15.83 9.35 -11.26
CA ARG A 9 -14.56 8.75 -11.72
C ARG A 9 -13.81 8.25 -10.51
N THR A 10 -13.33 7.02 -10.56
CA THR A 10 -12.46 6.42 -9.52
C THR A 10 -11.34 7.42 -9.21
N ILE A 11 -11.29 7.92 -8.00
CA ILE A 11 -10.23 8.82 -7.56
C ILE A 11 -8.94 8.01 -7.57
N GLY A 12 -7.94 8.44 -8.31
CA GLY A 12 -6.66 7.74 -8.35
C GLY A 12 -6.03 7.64 -6.94
N PRO A 13 -5.17 6.62 -6.69
CA PRO A 13 -4.66 6.32 -5.35
C PRO A 13 -3.92 7.50 -4.70
N TRP A 14 -3.31 8.32 -5.52
CA TRP A 14 -2.60 9.51 -5.06
C TRP A 14 -3.54 10.57 -4.49
N LEU A 15 -4.62 10.88 -5.20
CA LEU A 15 -5.59 11.87 -4.78
C LEU A 15 -6.37 11.39 -3.54
N ALA A 16 -6.73 10.10 -3.49
CA ALA A 16 -7.40 9.52 -2.33
C ALA A 16 -6.58 9.68 -1.05
N LYS A 17 -5.27 9.35 -1.09
CA LYS A 17 -4.37 9.52 0.06
C LYS A 17 -4.23 10.99 0.47
N LYS A 18 -4.09 11.89 -0.50
CA LYS A 18 -4.01 13.34 -0.26
C LYS A 18 -5.26 13.84 0.45
N GLU A 19 -6.44 13.54 -0.09
CA GLU A 19 -7.71 13.99 0.47
C GLU A 19 -7.93 13.49 1.90
N MET A 20 -7.62 12.22 2.16
CA MET A 20 -7.77 11.64 3.49
C MET A 20 -6.90 12.35 4.52
N ILE A 21 -5.60 12.53 4.23
CA ILE A 21 -4.66 13.20 5.14
C ILE A 21 -5.06 14.67 5.36
N CYS A 22 -5.43 15.38 4.31
CA CYS A 22 -5.91 16.77 4.43
C CYS A 22 -7.20 16.88 5.27
N LYS A 23 -8.16 15.97 5.04
CA LYS A 23 -9.42 15.95 5.81
C LYS A 23 -9.24 15.58 7.28
N MET A 24 -8.11 14.94 7.63
CA MET A 24 -7.72 14.68 9.02
C MET A 24 -7.16 15.94 9.72
N GLY A 25 -7.05 17.06 9.03
CA GLY A 25 -6.53 18.32 9.58
C GLY A 25 -5.03 18.30 9.88
N ILE A 26 -4.27 17.41 9.26
CA ILE A 26 -2.82 17.28 9.49
C ILE A 26 -2.10 18.33 8.65
N ALA A 27 -1.27 19.15 9.30
CA ALA A 27 -0.45 20.14 8.61
C ALA A 27 0.57 19.44 7.70
N PRO A 28 0.84 19.96 6.49
CA PRO A 28 1.75 19.33 5.53
C PRO A 28 3.15 19.03 6.08
N GLU A 29 3.66 19.86 6.97
CA GLU A 29 4.97 19.74 7.63
C GLU A 29 5.01 18.62 8.68
N ASP A 30 3.87 18.24 9.23
CA ASP A 30 3.73 17.14 10.19
C ASP A 30 3.55 15.78 9.53
N VAL A 31 3.30 15.74 8.23
CA VAL A 31 3.12 14.49 7.49
C VAL A 31 4.43 13.70 7.50
N VAL A 32 4.36 12.44 7.95
CA VAL A 32 5.46 11.49 7.92
C VAL A 32 5.09 10.32 7.01
N VAL A 33 5.94 10.05 6.03
CA VAL A 33 5.76 9.00 5.02
C VAL A 33 6.90 8.00 5.09
N PHE A 34 6.56 6.72 5.13
CA PHE A 34 7.48 5.62 4.92
C PHE A 34 7.29 5.08 3.49
N ASP A 35 8.36 5.07 2.70
CA ASP A 35 8.41 4.44 1.38
C ASP A 35 9.30 3.21 1.48
N VAL A 36 8.67 2.04 1.65
CA VAL A 36 9.35 0.76 1.83
C VAL A 36 9.49 0.09 0.45
N GLY A 37 10.73 -0.19 0.06
CA GLY A 37 11.07 -0.57 -1.31
C GLY A 37 11.04 0.67 -2.22
N ALA A 38 11.81 1.69 -1.88
CA ALA A 38 11.77 2.98 -2.56
C ALA A 38 12.43 2.96 -3.95
N TYR A 39 13.27 1.98 -4.24
CA TYR A 39 13.97 1.78 -5.51
C TYR A 39 14.67 3.05 -6.02
N LYS A 40 14.16 3.71 -7.06
CA LYS A 40 14.68 4.98 -7.60
C LYS A 40 14.01 6.21 -7.02
N GLY A 41 12.99 6.06 -6.17
CA GLY A 41 12.28 7.14 -5.52
C GLY A 41 11.24 7.84 -6.38
N ASP A 42 10.68 7.18 -7.39
CA ASP A 42 9.68 7.79 -8.28
C ASP A 42 8.39 8.10 -7.53
N VAL A 43 7.94 7.19 -6.65
CA VAL A 43 6.76 7.38 -5.80
C VAL A 43 7.01 8.52 -4.80
N THR A 44 8.16 8.53 -4.13
CA THR A 44 8.53 9.64 -3.22
C THR A 44 8.56 10.98 -3.94
N ASN A 45 9.10 11.04 -5.18
CA ASN A 45 9.11 12.27 -5.96
C ASN A 45 7.69 12.77 -6.28
N LEU A 46 6.74 11.86 -6.50
CA LEU A 46 5.33 12.20 -6.66
C LEU A 46 4.74 12.75 -5.35
N TYR A 47 5.06 12.14 -4.22
CA TYR A 47 4.58 12.61 -2.91
C TYR A 47 5.16 13.98 -2.53
N LEU A 48 6.43 14.26 -2.85
CA LEU A 48 7.04 15.58 -2.64
C LEU A 48 6.32 16.72 -3.38
N ARG A 49 5.68 16.45 -4.52
CA ARG A 49 4.82 17.42 -5.20
C ARG A 49 3.53 17.71 -4.44
N THR A 50 3.11 16.80 -3.58
CA THR A 50 1.88 16.95 -2.79
C THR A 50 2.15 17.53 -1.42
N TRP A 51 3.18 17.01 -0.76
CA TRP A 51 3.59 17.39 0.58
C TRP A 51 5.08 17.75 0.59
N PRO A 52 5.47 18.91 0.03
CA PRO A 52 6.88 19.30 -0.08
C PRO A 52 7.56 19.49 1.28
N CYS A 53 6.76 19.76 2.32
CA CYS A 53 7.22 19.95 3.70
C CYS A 53 7.15 18.70 4.57
N ALA A 54 6.66 17.57 4.06
CA ALA A 54 6.58 16.31 4.79
C ALA A 54 7.96 15.68 5.02
N THR A 55 8.06 14.82 6.02
CA THR A 55 9.26 14.01 6.29
C THR A 55 9.11 12.62 5.67
N TYR A 56 10.14 12.19 4.97
CA TYR A 56 10.17 10.93 4.24
C TYR A 56 11.29 10.02 4.72
N TYR A 57 10.98 8.76 5.00
CA TYR A 57 11.95 7.70 5.26
C TYR A 57 11.86 6.66 4.16
N LEU A 58 12.91 6.54 3.36
CA LEU A 58 12.99 5.68 2.18
C LEU A 58 13.84 4.46 2.50
N PHE A 59 13.19 3.31 2.64
CA PHE A 59 13.89 2.05 2.89
C PHE A 59 14.23 1.37 1.57
N GLU A 60 15.51 1.15 1.36
CA GLU A 60 16.04 0.45 0.19
C GLU A 60 17.31 -0.30 0.58
N ALA A 61 17.41 -1.58 0.20
CA ALA A 61 18.56 -2.40 0.59
C ALA A 61 19.49 -2.73 -0.58
N VAL A 62 19.05 -2.58 -1.83
CA VAL A 62 19.86 -2.89 -3.00
C VAL A 62 20.89 -1.78 -3.24
N PRO A 63 22.21 -2.08 -3.20
CA PRO A 63 23.25 -1.05 -3.26
C PRO A 63 23.17 -0.14 -4.49
N SER A 64 22.86 -0.69 -5.68
CA SER A 64 22.73 0.08 -6.91
C SER A 64 21.54 1.04 -6.92
N ALA A 65 20.44 0.69 -6.24
CA ALA A 65 19.28 1.55 -6.05
C ALA A 65 19.57 2.64 -5.01
N LEU A 66 20.23 2.28 -3.90
CA LEU A 66 20.68 3.23 -2.87
C LEU A 66 21.52 4.38 -3.44
N LEU A 67 22.47 4.07 -4.31
CA LEU A 67 23.30 5.11 -4.95
C LEU A 67 22.44 6.11 -5.74
N LYS A 68 21.44 5.60 -6.47
CA LYS A 68 20.51 6.45 -7.24
C LYS A 68 19.63 7.30 -6.33
N LEU A 69 19.08 6.71 -5.26
CA LEU A 69 18.27 7.41 -4.27
C LEU A 69 19.05 8.54 -3.59
N ARG A 70 20.26 8.24 -3.09
CA ARG A 70 21.12 9.23 -2.43
C ARG A 70 21.44 10.39 -3.36
N LYS A 71 21.81 10.10 -4.62
CA LYS A 71 22.07 11.15 -5.63
C LYS A 71 20.83 11.98 -5.92
N ARG A 72 19.65 11.33 -6.04
CA ARG A 72 18.38 12.00 -6.39
C ARG A 72 17.93 12.99 -5.30
N PHE A 73 18.07 12.60 -4.04
CA PHE A 73 17.55 13.36 -2.91
C PHE A 73 18.62 14.04 -2.06
N GLN A 74 19.85 14.15 -2.56
CA GLN A 74 20.98 14.74 -1.82
C GLN A 74 20.72 16.15 -1.28
N ASN A 75 19.87 16.93 -1.97
CA ASN A 75 19.51 18.30 -1.62
C ASN A 75 18.12 18.40 -0.98
N CYS A 76 17.53 17.29 -0.54
CA CYS A 76 16.21 17.23 0.07
C CYS A 76 16.35 16.89 1.56
N PRO A 77 16.49 17.87 2.47
CA PRO A 77 16.81 17.60 3.88
C PRO A 77 15.72 16.83 4.64
N ARG A 78 14.52 16.79 4.12
CA ARG A 78 13.40 16.02 4.70
C ARG A 78 13.27 14.61 4.16
N VAL A 79 14.18 14.18 3.28
CA VAL A 79 14.21 12.83 2.72
C VAL A 79 15.39 12.06 3.32
N HIS A 80 15.10 11.04 4.10
CA HIS A 80 16.07 10.19 4.76
C HIS A 80 16.14 8.84 4.06
N VAL A 81 17.29 8.54 3.44
CA VAL A 81 17.52 7.26 2.75
C VAL A 81 18.11 6.25 3.71
N ILE A 82 17.36 5.20 4.01
CA ILE A 82 17.67 4.15 4.99
C ILE A 82 18.18 2.90 4.26
N PRO A 83 19.47 2.52 4.41
CA PRO A 83 20.08 1.41 3.67
C PRO A 83 19.75 0.05 4.31
N MET A 84 18.47 -0.24 4.51
CA MET A 84 17.98 -1.45 5.17
C MET A 84 16.75 -2.00 4.45
N ALA A 85 16.61 -3.32 4.45
CA ALA A 85 15.35 -3.97 4.11
C ALA A 85 14.42 -3.99 5.33
N VAL A 86 13.14 -3.78 5.11
CA VAL A 86 12.15 -3.92 6.19
C VAL A 86 11.65 -5.37 6.23
N SER A 87 11.68 -5.96 7.42
CA SER A 87 11.38 -7.37 7.66
C SER A 87 10.62 -7.55 8.98
N ASN A 88 10.44 -8.78 9.41
CA ASN A 88 9.90 -9.15 10.72
C ASN A 88 10.96 -9.21 11.82
N GLU A 89 12.26 -9.14 11.46
CA GLU A 89 13.39 -9.24 12.39
C GLU A 89 14.47 -8.21 12.06
N VAL A 90 15.14 -7.73 13.12
CA VAL A 90 16.34 -6.89 13.03
C VAL A 90 17.56 -7.80 12.88
N GLY A 91 18.44 -7.50 11.93
CA GLY A 91 19.66 -8.28 11.74
C GLY A 91 20.16 -8.26 10.28
N LYS A 92 20.44 -9.43 9.75
CA LYS A 92 20.88 -9.65 8.39
C LYS A 92 20.03 -10.71 7.72
N ALA A 93 19.78 -10.54 6.44
CA ALA A 93 19.02 -11.50 5.63
C ALA A 93 19.60 -11.62 4.23
N LYS A 94 19.30 -12.74 3.57
CA LYS A 94 19.52 -12.90 2.14
C LYS A 94 18.46 -12.15 1.36
N MET A 95 18.87 -11.37 0.36
CA MET A 95 17.99 -10.73 -0.61
C MET A 95 18.30 -11.26 -2.00
N TYR A 96 17.25 -11.57 -2.74
CA TYR A 96 17.31 -12.06 -4.12
C TYR A 96 17.14 -10.88 -5.07
N VAL A 97 18.23 -10.46 -5.72
CA VAL A 97 18.27 -9.28 -6.58
C VAL A 97 18.16 -9.70 -8.04
N GLY A 98 17.18 -9.17 -8.75
CA GLY A 98 17.00 -9.40 -10.17
C GLY A 98 18.15 -8.81 -10.99
N GLY A 99 18.74 -9.59 -11.90
CA GLY A 99 19.96 -9.19 -12.63
C GLY A 99 19.74 -7.99 -13.53
N GLN A 100 18.74 -8.03 -14.42
CA GLN A 100 18.42 -6.91 -15.33
C GLN A 100 17.37 -5.96 -14.79
N VAL A 101 16.49 -6.46 -13.91
CA VAL A 101 15.36 -5.73 -13.33
C VAL A 101 15.45 -5.80 -11.81
N THR A 102 16.23 -4.90 -11.26
CA THR A 102 16.46 -4.79 -9.81
C THR A 102 15.19 -4.37 -9.05
N GLU A 103 14.16 -3.87 -9.73
CA GLU A 103 12.82 -3.59 -9.20
C GLU A 103 12.14 -4.83 -8.60
N MET A 104 12.51 -6.02 -9.09
CA MET A 104 11.94 -7.29 -8.66
C MET A 104 12.73 -7.95 -7.52
N SER A 105 13.55 -7.19 -6.81
CA SER A 105 14.33 -7.70 -5.67
C SER A 105 13.44 -7.93 -4.45
N SER A 106 13.66 -9.05 -3.76
CA SER A 106 12.85 -9.47 -2.61
C SER A 106 13.68 -10.20 -1.57
N LEU A 107 13.23 -10.16 -0.32
CA LEU A 107 13.70 -11.09 0.73
C LEU A 107 13.17 -12.50 0.52
N LEU A 108 12.17 -12.68 -0.33
CA LEU A 108 11.62 -13.96 -0.69
C LEU A 108 12.16 -14.41 -2.05
N ARG A 109 12.60 -15.68 -2.13
CA ARG A 109 13.05 -16.23 -3.41
C ARG A 109 11.88 -16.60 -4.31
N ARG A 110 12.11 -16.60 -5.59
CA ARG A 110 11.19 -17.18 -6.55
C ARG A 110 11.35 -18.72 -6.60
N PRO A 111 10.27 -19.47 -6.85
CA PRO A 111 10.37 -20.88 -7.07
C PRO A 111 11.16 -21.19 -8.36
N THR A 112 11.91 -22.29 -8.33
CA THR A 112 12.64 -22.81 -9.48
C THR A 112 11.71 -23.61 -10.42
N GLU A 113 12.16 -23.89 -11.65
CA GLU A 113 11.41 -24.75 -12.59
C GLU A 113 11.15 -26.15 -12.03
N LYS A 114 12.08 -26.70 -11.25
CA LYS A 114 11.94 -28.01 -10.59
C LYS A 114 10.82 -28.04 -9.54
N GLU A 115 10.45 -26.89 -9.00
CA GLU A 115 9.35 -26.73 -8.04
C GLU A 115 7.99 -26.55 -8.73
N GLY A 116 7.90 -26.85 -10.03
CA GLY A 116 6.65 -27.04 -10.79
C GLY A 116 5.97 -25.76 -11.23
N ARG A 117 6.62 -24.59 -11.09
CA ARG A 117 6.03 -23.34 -11.54
C ARG A 117 6.72 -22.82 -12.80
N ARG A 118 6.02 -22.88 -13.94
CA ARG A 118 6.45 -22.23 -15.18
C ARG A 118 6.18 -20.72 -15.06
N TYR A 119 7.25 -19.94 -14.83
CA TYR A 119 7.15 -18.48 -14.90
C TYR A 119 7.77 -17.99 -16.19
N TYR A 120 7.09 -17.05 -16.82
CA TYR A 120 7.51 -16.43 -18.08
C TYR A 120 8.79 -15.59 -17.97
N TRP A 121 9.40 -15.51 -16.78
CA TRP A 121 10.58 -14.70 -16.55
C TRP A 121 11.77 -15.53 -16.10
N HIS A 122 12.70 -15.76 -17.03
CA HIS A 122 13.95 -16.52 -16.83
C HIS A 122 15.11 -15.65 -16.32
N GLY A 123 14.84 -14.50 -15.63
CA GLY A 123 15.89 -13.64 -15.10
C GLY A 123 16.77 -14.34 -14.07
N LYS A 124 18.09 -14.21 -14.22
CA LYS A 124 19.03 -14.65 -13.18
C LYS A 124 18.92 -13.75 -11.97
N PHE A 125 18.68 -14.31 -10.80
CA PHE A 125 18.75 -13.64 -9.51
C PHE A 125 20.12 -13.93 -8.88
N ARG A 126 20.68 -12.91 -8.25
CA ARG A 126 21.86 -13.07 -7.38
C ARG A 126 21.44 -12.90 -5.93
N GLU A 127 22.06 -13.66 -5.04
CA GLU A 127 21.88 -13.46 -3.62
C GLU A 127 22.88 -12.42 -3.12
N ILE A 128 22.42 -11.49 -2.28
CA ILE A 128 23.25 -10.59 -1.50
C ILE A 128 22.82 -10.64 -0.03
N GLU A 129 23.75 -10.36 0.87
CA GLU A 129 23.42 -10.12 2.27
C GLU A 129 23.03 -8.65 2.43
N VAL A 130 21.92 -8.39 3.15
CA VAL A 130 21.45 -7.04 3.46
C VAL A 130 21.16 -6.92 4.96
N THR A 131 21.29 -5.71 5.49
CA THR A 131 20.83 -5.39 6.84
C THR A 131 19.31 -5.27 6.84
N THR A 132 18.66 -5.82 7.87
CA THR A 132 17.22 -5.74 8.07
C THR A 132 16.88 -4.94 9.31
N THR A 133 15.72 -4.29 9.27
CA THR A 133 15.06 -3.66 10.42
C THR A 133 13.58 -4.03 10.43
N THR A 134 12.93 -3.82 11.57
CA THR A 134 11.46 -3.84 11.65
C THR A 134 10.92 -2.42 11.73
N LEU A 135 9.69 -2.18 11.28
CA LEU A 135 9.09 -0.85 11.46
C LEU A 135 8.96 -0.49 12.95
N ASP A 136 8.75 -1.50 13.80
CA ASP A 136 8.66 -1.32 15.26
C ASP A 136 10.00 -0.85 15.87
N ALA A 137 11.11 -1.46 15.49
CA ALA A 137 12.44 -1.06 15.92
C ALA A 137 12.77 0.35 15.42
N PHE A 138 12.56 0.58 14.13
CA PHE A 138 12.88 1.85 13.48
C PHE A 138 12.15 3.04 14.10
N VAL A 139 10.83 2.94 14.37
CA VAL A 139 10.08 4.04 14.99
C VAL A 139 10.48 4.30 16.43
N LYS A 140 10.92 3.27 17.17
CA LYS A 140 11.41 3.40 18.55
C LYS A 140 12.79 4.07 18.58
N GLU A 141 13.74 3.57 17.81
CA GLU A 141 15.12 4.05 17.74
C GLU A 141 15.21 5.50 17.25
N ASN A 142 14.36 5.89 16.30
CA ASN A 142 14.33 7.24 15.74
C ASN A 142 13.30 8.16 16.41
N HIS A 143 12.69 7.73 17.52
CA HIS A 143 11.71 8.51 18.30
C HIS A 143 10.56 9.09 17.47
N ILE A 144 10.14 8.36 16.41
CA ILE A 144 9.08 8.80 15.51
C ILE A 144 7.73 8.74 16.25
N LYS A 145 7.10 9.90 16.38
CA LYS A 145 5.84 10.04 17.14
C LYS A 145 4.66 9.43 16.40
N GLN A 146 4.56 9.71 15.10
CA GLN A 146 3.44 9.27 14.25
C GLN A 146 3.95 9.01 12.84
N VAL A 147 3.41 7.96 12.19
CA VAL A 147 3.54 7.71 10.75
C VAL A 147 2.15 7.89 10.14
N HIS A 148 2.04 8.64 9.06
CA HIS A 148 0.76 8.96 8.45
C HIS A 148 0.46 8.05 7.26
N LEU A 149 1.48 7.76 6.46
CA LEU A 149 1.37 6.90 5.28
C LEU A 149 2.55 5.93 5.25
N VAL A 150 2.26 4.65 5.10
CA VAL A 150 3.23 3.64 4.73
C VAL A 150 2.91 3.16 3.32
N LYS A 151 3.80 3.42 2.36
CA LYS A 151 3.80 2.76 1.06
C LYS A 151 4.76 1.56 1.13
N ALA A 152 4.35 0.42 0.62
CA ALA A 152 5.22 -0.75 0.52
C ALA A 152 5.08 -1.42 -0.86
N ASP A 153 6.23 -1.71 -1.44
CA ASP A 153 6.38 -2.49 -2.67
C ASP A 153 7.71 -3.22 -2.54
N ILE A 154 7.67 -4.36 -1.89
CA ILE A 154 8.82 -5.19 -1.54
C ILE A 154 8.69 -6.61 -2.08
N GLN A 155 7.89 -6.71 -3.14
CA GLN A 155 7.84 -7.88 -3.99
C GLN A 155 7.53 -9.17 -3.23
N GLY A 156 6.39 -9.15 -2.50
CA GLY A 156 5.83 -10.31 -1.79
C GLY A 156 6.25 -10.45 -0.33
N ALA A 157 7.19 -9.62 0.17
CA ALA A 157 7.62 -9.64 1.56
C ALA A 157 6.78 -8.75 2.50
N GLU A 158 5.66 -8.19 2.02
CA GLU A 158 4.75 -7.30 2.77
C GLU A 158 4.24 -7.98 4.06
N GLY A 159 4.06 -9.30 4.04
CA GLY A 159 3.69 -10.06 5.23
C GLY A 159 4.74 -9.99 6.33
N MET A 160 6.02 -10.09 5.98
CA MET A 160 7.13 -9.95 6.95
C MET A 160 7.17 -8.52 7.51
N MET A 161 7.04 -7.50 6.66
CA MET A 161 6.96 -6.11 7.11
C MET A 161 5.83 -5.90 8.13
N LEU A 162 4.62 -6.40 7.86
CA LEU A 162 3.48 -6.27 8.78
C LEU A 162 3.71 -7.01 10.09
N GLU A 163 4.35 -8.18 10.06
CA GLU A 163 4.73 -8.91 11.27
C GLU A 163 5.73 -8.13 12.13
N GLY A 164 6.61 -7.33 11.52
CA GLY A 164 7.54 -6.40 12.18
C GLY A 164 6.96 -5.03 12.52
N ALA A 165 5.65 -4.82 12.37
CA ALA A 165 4.96 -3.55 12.58
C ALA A 165 3.84 -3.62 13.64
N LYS A 166 3.81 -4.66 14.46
CA LYS A 166 2.71 -4.91 15.42
C LYS A 166 2.59 -3.83 16.49
N TYR A 167 3.73 -3.36 17.02
CA TYR A 167 3.77 -2.26 17.98
C TYR A 167 3.28 -0.97 17.33
N LEU A 168 3.81 -0.65 16.14
CA LEU A 168 3.41 0.52 15.36
C LEU A 168 1.89 0.53 15.13
N MET A 169 1.33 -0.56 14.63
CA MET A 169 -0.11 -0.66 14.38
C MET A 169 -0.97 -0.57 15.63
N ARG A 170 -0.46 -1.01 16.78
CA ARG A 170 -1.23 -0.99 18.05
C ARG A 170 -1.18 0.34 18.77
N TYR A 171 -0.01 0.99 18.81
CA TYR A 171 0.23 2.14 19.69
C TYR A 171 0.42 3.46 18.94
N LYS A 172 0.81 3.42 17.67
CA LYS A 172 1.04 4.59 16.82
C LYS A 172 0.50 4.32 15.40
N PRO A 173 -0.78 3.88 15.27
CA PRO A 173 -1.29 3.34 14.01
C PRO A 173 -1.12 4.32 12.85
N PRO A 174 -0.44 3.93 11.76
CA PRO A 174 -0.45 4.69 10.53
C PRO A 174 -1.88 4.95 10.06
N LEU A 175 -2.14 6.10 9.47
CA LEU A 175 -3.46 6.41 8.95
C LEU A 175 -3.80 5.54 7.74
N ILE A 176 -2.81 5.33 6.89
CA ILE A 176 -2.96 4.66 5.60
C ILE A 176 -1.80 3.68 5.38
N TRP A 177 -2.14 2.48 4.92
CA TRP A 177 -1.23 1.54 4.28
C TRP A 177 -1.55 1.48 2.79
N TYR A 178 -0.57 1.69 1.94
CA TYR A 178 -0.66 1.54 0.49
C TYR A 178 0.40 0.56 0.04
N MET A 179 0.01 -0.65 -0.35
CA MET A 179 0.98 -1.71 -0.60
C MET A 179 0.61 -2.59 -1.78
N GLU A 180 1.62 -3.14 -2.45
CA GLU A 180 1.41 -4.20 -3.42
C GLU A 180 0.87 -5.45 -2.70
N VAL A 181 -0.16 -6.06 -3.27
CA VAL A 181 -0.76 -7.29 -2.75
C VAL A 181 -0.90 -8.32 -3.86
N TRP A 182 -0.70 -9.58 -3.51
CA TRP A 182 -0.71 -10.69 -4.46
C TRP A 182 -1.95 -11.56 -4.29
N PHE A 183 -2.60 -11.90 -5.39
CA PHE A 183 -3.72 -12.84 -5.46
C PHE A 183 -3.25 -14.25 -5.85
N THR A 184 -2.07 -14.34 -6.46
CA THR A 184 -1.38 -15.59 -6.76
C THR A 184 0.06 -15.45 -6.33
N SER A 185 0.63 -16.48 -5.71
CA SER A 185 2.00 -16.41 -5.21
C SER A 185 3.02 -16.43 -6.36
N LEU A 186 3.87 -15.42 -6.42
CA LEU A 186 5.03 -15.34 -7.31
C LEU A 186 6.34 -15.64 -6.56
N TYR A 187 6.39 -15.42 -5.26
CA TYR A 187 7.53 -15.66 -4.39
C TYR A 187 7.19 -16.71 -3.34
N MET A 188 8.18 -17.49 -2.92
CA MET A 188 8.00 -18.53 -1.89
C MET A 188 7.70 -17.88 -0.54
N GLY A 189 6.58 -18.28 0.09
CA GLY A 189 6.18 -17.73 1.39
C GLY A 189 5.42 -16.41 1.34
N THR A 190 5.13 -15.84 0.16
CA THR A 190 4.28 -14.65 0.02
C THR A 190 2.95 -14.85 0.74
N LYS A 191 2.59 -13.91 1.60
CA LYS A 191 1.22 -13.80 2.12
C LYS A 191 0.33 -13.17 1.06
N LEU A 192 -0.77 -13.86 0.73
CA LEU A 192 -1.69 -13.39 -0.29
C LEU A 192 -2.65 -12.32 0.27
N PHE A 193 -3.29 -11.58 -0.61
CA PHE A 193 -4.18 -10.45 -0.29
C PHE A 193 -5.10 -10.72 0.92
N TRP A 194 -5.81 -11.84 0.92
CA TRP A 194 -6.75 -12.16 2.01
C TRP A 194 -6.06 -12.39 3.35
N GLN A 195 -4.83 -12.90 3.37
CA GLN A 195 -4.04 -13.09 4.59
C GLN A 195 -3.57 -11.74 5.14
N LEU A 196 -3.09 -10.84 4.26
CA LEU A 196 -2.70 -9.48 4.64
C LEU A 196 -3.90 -8.66 5.11
N SER A 197 -5.03 -8.74 4.39
CA SER A 197 -6.28 -8.07 4.74
C SER A 197 -6.80 -8.54 6.11
N ALA A 198 -6.84 -9.85 6.36
CA ALA A 198 -7.23 -10.41 7.65
C ALA A 198 -6.27 -10.00 8.78
N PHE A 199 -4.97 -9.93 8.50
CA PHE A 199 -3.98 -9.45 9.46
C PHE A 199 -4.23 -7.98 9.83
N LEU A 200 -4.34 -7.09 8.84
CA LEU A 200 -4.60 -5.67 9.04
C LEU A 200 -5.95 -5.41 9.74
N ASN A 201 -6.97 -6.18 9.42
CA ASN A 201 -8.29 -6.04 10.05
C ASN A 201 -8.24 -6.23 11.57
N ARG A 202 -7.40 -7.14 12.09
CA ARG A 202 -7.18 -7.33 13.53
C ARG A 202 -6.61 -6.08 14.22
N TYR A 203 -5.96 -5.18 13.48
CA TYR A 203 -5.44 -3.90 13.97
C TYR A 203 -6.36 -2.71 13.62
N GLY A 204 -7.57 -2.99 13.13
CA GLY A 204 -8.58 -1.97 12.86
C GLY A 204 -8.42 -1.26 11.52
N TYR A 205 -7.73 -1.87 10.56
CA TYR A 205 -7.68 -1.39 9.19
C TYR A 205 -8.72 -2.09 8.32
N SER A 206 -9.28 -1.36 7.36
CA SER A 206 -10.15 -1.89 6.33
C SER A 206 -9.67 -1.50 4.94
N LEU A 207 -9.91 -2.36 3.96
CA LEU A 207 -9.66 -2.04 2.56
C LEU A 207 -10.53 -0.86 2.16
N PHE A 208 -9.91 0.12 1.51
CA PHE A 208 -10.61 1.23 0.87
C PHE A 208 -10.79 0.96 -0.63
N ASP A 209 -9.72 0.59 -1.34
CA ASP A 209 -9.77 0.33 -2.78
C ASP A 209 -8.56 -0.48 -3.26
N LEU A 210 -8.66 -0.99 -4.49
CA LEU A 210 -7.60 -1.67 -5.23
C LEU A 210 -7.27 -0.89 -6.50
N TYR A 211 -6.00 -0.65 -6.74
CA TYR A 211 -5.46 0.08 -7.89
C TYR A 211 -4.46 -0.78 -8.66
N THR A 212 -4.05 -0.35 -9.83
CA THR A 212 -2.97 -0.96 -10.63
C THR A 212 -3.15 -2.47 -10.79
N LEU A 213 -4.33 -2.90 -11.25
CA LEU A 213 -4.67 -4.32 -11.36
C LEU A 213 -3.81 -5.04 -12.40
N GLY A 214 -2.85 -5.85 -11.95
CA GLY A 214 -2.03 -6.70 -12.81
C GLY A 214 -2.66 -8.06 -13.08
N ARG A 215 -2.72 -8.46 -14.35
CA ARG A 215 -3.36 -9.72 -14.78
C ARG A 215 -2.38 -10.65 -15.48
N ALA A 216 -2.61 -11.95 -15.41
CA ALA A 216 -1.88 -12.94 -16.18
C ALA A 216 -2.18 -12.77 -17.68
N GLY A 217 -1.14 -12.90 -18.53
CA GLY A 217 -1.28 -12.71 -19.97
C GLY A 217 -2.20 -13.73 -20.64
N VAL A 218 -2.18 -14.99 -20.21
CA VAL A 218 -2.89 -16.09 -20.90
C VAL A 218 -4.36 -16.19 -20.49
N ASN A 219 -4.66 -16.21 -19.20
CA ASN A 219 -6.01 -16.46 -18.69
C ASN A 219 -6.66 -15.23 -18.06
N ARG A 220 -6.02 -14.08 -18.12
CA ARG A 220 -6.46 -12.80 -17.54
C ARG A 220 -6.75 -12.84 -16.04
N GLN A 221 -6.27 -13.85 -15.33
CA GLN A 221 -6.40 -13.98 -13.89
C GLN A 221 -5.74 -12.79 -13.18
N LEU A 222 -6.39 -12.21 -12.19
CA LEU A 222 -5.81 -11.18 -11.34
C LEU A 222 -4.62 -11.76 -10.57
N LYS A 223 -3.46 -11.13 -10.70
CA LYS A 223 -2.20 -11.55 -10.06
C LYS A 223 -1.83 -10.69 -8.86
N TYR A 224 -1.83 -9.37 -9.06
CA TYR A 224 -1.46 -8.39 -8.06
C TYR A 224 -2.28 -7.12 -8.22
N ALA A 225 -2.27 -6.31 -7.19
CA ALA A 225 -2.81 -4.96 -7.20
C ALA A 225 -2.10 -4.11 -6.14
N ASP A 226 -2.24 -2.80 -6.24
CA ASP A 226 -1.94 -1.89 -5.14
C ASP A 226 -3.17 -1.73 -4.26
N ALA A 227 -3.11 -2.14 -3.01
CA ALA A 227 -4.21 -2.05 -2.07
C ALA A 227 -4.05 -0.84 -1.13
N LEU A 228 -5.11 -0.06 -0.99
CA LEU A 228 -5.20 1.04 -0.05
C LEU A 228 -6.04 0.60 1.16
N PHE A 229 -5.39 0.49 2.32
CA PHE A 229 -6.05 0.23 3.60
C PHE A 229 -6.05 1.48 4.45
N VAL A 230 -7.16 1.72 5.13
CA VAL A 230 -7.36 2.88 6.01
C VAL A 230 -7.60 2.45 7.44
N SER A 231 -7.05 3.23 8.39
CA SER A 231 -7.26 3.00 9.81
C SER A 231 -8.72 3.30 10.21
N ARG A 232 -9.15 2.72 11.34
CA ARG A 232 -10.46 3.05 11.94
C ARG A 232 -10.65 4.55 12.13
N LYS A 233 -9.59 5.27 12.48
CA LYS A 233 -9.62 6.72 12.65
C LYS A 233 -9.98 7.45 11.36
N VAL A 234 -9.31 7.14 10.24
CA VAL A 234 -9.65 7.71 8.92
C VAL A 234 -11.08 7.35 8.54
N ARG A 235 -11.48 6.09 8.80
CA ARG A 235 -12.84 5.65 8.48
C ARG A 235 -13.88 6.50 9.22
N SER A 236 -13.79 6.57 10.55
CA SER A 236 -14.79 7.29 11.37
C SER A 236 -14.76 8.82 11.18
N GLU A 237 -13.58 9.42 10.96
CA GLU A 237 -13.44 10.86 10.88
C GLU A 237 -13.59 11.43 9.46
N VAL A 238 -13.37 10.63 8.43
CA VAL A 238 -13.38 11.08 7.04
C VAL A 238 -14.44 10.37 6.20
N LEU A 239 -14.49 9.03 6.25
CA LEU A 239 -15.28 8.25 5.29
C LEU A 239 -16.73 8.07 5.75
N ASP A 240 -16.97 7.83 7.04
CA ASP A 240 -18.29 7.51 7.58
C ASP A 240 -19.10 8.79 7.97
N LYS A 241 -18.56 9.99 7.72
CA LYS A 241 -19.23 11.28 7.97
C LYS A 241 -20.26 11.67 6.91
N TYR A 242 -20.76 10.72 6.12
CA TYR A 242 -21.85 11.01 5.20
C TYR A 242 -23.17 11.21 5.97
N PRO A 243 -24.06 12.13 5.51
CA PRO A 243 -25.39 12.30 6.11
C PRO A 243 -26.12 10.94 6.12
N LYS A 244 -26.77 10.60 7.24
CA LYS A 244 -27.53 9.33 7.37
C LYS A 244 -28.52 9.10 6.23
N GLU A 245 -29.12 10.16 5.74
CA GLU A 245 -30.05 10.17 4.60
C GLU A 245 -29.41 9.64 3.31
N TRP A 246 -28.17 10.03 3.05
CA TRP A 246 -27.45 9.55 1.88
C TRP A 246 -27.14 8.05 1.96
N THR A 247 -26.79 7.56 3.14
CA THR A 247 -26.48 6.15 3.38
C THR A 247 -27.72 5.26 3.20
N GLN A 248 -28.92 5.71 3.64
CA GLN A 248 -30.16 4.98 3.47
C GLN A 248 -30.58 4.89 1.97
N LYS A 249 -30.50 6.01 1.24
CA LYS A 249 -30.82 6.07 -0.17
C LYS A 249 -29.91 5.19 -1.04
N ASN A 250 -28.61 5.17 -0.73
CA ASN A 250 -27.66 4.34 -1.47
C ASN A 250 -27.73 2.85 -1.09
N LEU A 251 -28.07 2.51 0.15
CA LEU A 251 -28.33 1.13 0.53
C LEU A 251 -29.58 0.58 -0.18
N GLN A 252 -30.63 1.37 -0.31
CA GLN A 252 -31.85 0.97 -1.06
C GLN A 252 -31.53 0.75 -2.53
N PHE A 253 -30.77 1.64 -3.15
CA PHE A 253 -30.32 1.51 -4.55
C PHE A 253 -29.40 0.29 -4.76
N ALA A 254 -28.41 0.09 -3.87
CA ALA A 254 -27.49 -1.05 -3.93
C ALA A 254 -28.16 -2.41 -3.70
N MET A 255 -29.28 -2.42 -2.97
CA MET A 255 -30.08 -3.63 -2.72
C MET A 255 -31.17 -3.87 -3.76
N GLY A 256 -31.24 -3.04 -4.80
CA GLY A 256 -32.26 -3.16 -5.87
C GLY A 256 -33.69 -2.98 -5.36
N MET A 257 -33.88 -2.31 -4.21
CA MET A 257 -35.20 -2.01 -3.70
C MET A 257 -35.81 -0.86 -4.48
N PRO A 258 -37.08 -0.98 -4.97
CA PRO A 258 -37.74 0.12 -5.67
C PRO A 258 -37.94 1.30 -4.71
N ASP A 259 -37.82 2.51 -5.25
CA ASP A 259 -38.16 3.74 -4.52
C ASP A 259 -39.60 3.63 -4.00
N LYS A 260 -39.80 3.90 -2.71
CA LYS A 260 -41.12 3.78 -2.03
C LYS A 260 -42.15 4.82 -2.49
N GLU A 261 -41.95 5.53 -3.61
CA GLU A 261 -42.85 6.57 -4.13
C GLU A 261 -43.40 6.30 -5.54
N GLU A 262 -43.78 5.07 -5.87
CA GLU A 262 -44.79 4.90 -6.91
C GLU A 262 -46.18 4.78 -6.25
N LYS A 263 -46.88 5.90 -6.18
CA LYS A 263 -48.30 5.93 -5.92
C LYS A 263 -49.03 5.05 -6.95
N PRO A 264 -49.94 4.19 -6.56
CA PRO A 264 -50.67 3.35 -7.51
C PRO A 264 -51.40 4.25 -8.49
N VAL A 265 -51.13 4.05 -9.79
CA VAL A 265 -51.93 4.66 -10.88
C VAL A 265 -53.35 4.15 -10.74
N THR A 266 -54.21 4.97 -10.16
CA THR A 266 -55.67 4.73 -10.20
C THR A 266 -56.12 4.75 -11.65
N ARG A 267 -56.38 3.58 -12.23
CA ARG A 267 -57.15 3.47 -13.48
C ARG A 267 -58.58 3.90 -13.17
N SER A 268 -58.94 5.12 -13.60
CA SER A 268 -60.34 5.51 -13.71
C SER A 268 -61.03 4.67 -14.80
N LYS A 269 -62.16 4.14 -14.44
CA LYS A 269 -63.10 3.43 -15.34
C LYS A 269 -63.66 4.36 -16.40
#